data_edc72f292597d27377eb36c00359ac3f
#
_entry.id   edc72f292597d27377eb36c00359ac3f
#
_cell.length_a   1.000
_cell.length_b   1.000
_cell.length_c   1.000
_cell.angle_alpha   90.00
_cell.angle_beta   90.00
_cell.angle_gamma   90.00
#
_symmetry.space_group_name_H-M   'P 1'
#
loop_
_entity.id
_entity.type
_entity.pdbx_description
1 polymer ?
#
loop_
_entity_poly.entity_id
_entity_poly.type
_entity_poly.pdbx_seq_one_letter_code
_entity_poly.pdbx_strand_id
1 'polypeptide(L)'
;MPAGVDGVAWDPDTGSIDRPSLEGIDAIVHLAGAGIGDRRWTTARKRVVLESRRQGTRSLASAAGSLDRKPAVFVTSSAVGYYGDRGDEELAEDAGPGNDFTAQVCVEWEAAAQPARDAGIRVVTIRTGIVLGSGGGMLRRVLPPFRLGLGGRLGSGRQYVSWISLTDEVAAIRYALDEPRLTGAANLTAPAPVRNAELTATLGRLLHRPTAIPTPLLPLRAVYGSELVDTLLIGGQRALPGALDAAGFEFTHPNLADALRAALRRRED
;
A
#
# COMPACT_ATOMS: atom_id res chain seq x y z
N MET A 1 -13.25 13.70 -15.92
CA MET A 1 -13.80 12.70 -14.98
C MET A 1 -14.45 11.59 -15.79
N PRO A 2 -14.43 10.34 -15.33
CA PRO A 2 -15.22 9.28 -15.96
C PRO A 2 -16.70 9.66 -15.98
N ALA A 3 -17.46 9.16 -16.97
CA ALA A 3 -18.91 9.39 -17.03
C ALA A 3 -19.61 8.79 -15.79
N GLY A 4 -20.54 9.55 -15.19
CA GLY A 4 -21.28 9.11 -14.00
C GLY A 4 -20.53 9.27 -12.65
N VAL A 5 -19.45 10.06 -12.63
CA VAL A 5 -18.71 10.40 -11.41
C VAL A 5 -18.85 11.90 -11.14
N ASP A 6 -19.41 12.22 -9.98
CA ASP A 6 -19.48 13.59 -9.48
C ASP A 6 -18.19 13.97 -8.74
N GLY A 7 -17.78 15.24 -8.86
CA GLY A 7 -16.61 15.77 -8.19
C GLY A 7 -16.98 16.49 -6.90
N VAL A 8 -16.32 16.14 -5.81
CA VAL A 8 -16.42 16.85 -4.53
C VAL A 8 -15.13 17.63 -4.29
N ALA A 9 -15.26 18.92 -3.98
CA ALA A 9 -14.10 19.76 -3.65
C ALA A 9 -13.53 19.36 -2.29
N TRP A 10 -12.25 19.02 -2.27
CA TRP A 10 -11.50 18.68 -1.07
C TRP A 10 -10.07 19.19 -1.17
N ASP A 11 -9.67 19.94 -0.17
CA ASP A 11 -8.28 20.38 0.02
C ASP A 11 -7.70 19.73 1.28
N PRO A 12 -6.85 18.70 1.12
CA PRO A 12 -6.27 17.98 2.26
C PRO A 12 -5.30 18.83 3.10
N ASP A 13 -4.72 19.91 2.54
CA ASP A 13 -3.74 20.74 3.24
C ASP A 13 -4.44 21.74 4.21
N THR A 14 -5.60 22.26 3.81
CA THR A 14 -6.42 23.13 4.66
C THR A 14 -7.49 22.37 5.44
N GLY A 15 -7.78 21.12 5.05
CA GLY A 15 -8.89 20.33 5.59
C GLY A 15 -10.27 20.79 5.10
N SER A 16 -10.31 21.70 4.12
CA SER A 16 -11.58 22.16 3.52
C SER A 16 -12.20 21.05 2.68
N ILE A 17 -13.48 20.79 2.91
CA ILE A 17 -14.25 19.78 2.18
C ILE A 17 -15.70 20.25 2.01
N ASP A 18 -16.26 20.02 0.83
CA ASP A 18 -17.66 20.27 0.55
C ASP A 18 -18.54 19.19 1.22
N ARG A 19 -18.90 19.43 2.49
CA ARG A 19 -19.69 18.49 3.30
C ARG A 19 -21.07 18.21 2.74
N PRO A 20 -21.85 19.21 2.24
CA PRO A 20 -23.15 18.93 1.64
C PRO A 20 -23.12 17.89 0.54
N SER A 21 -22.06 17.88 -0.27
CA SER A 21 -21.87 16.86 -1.33
C SER A 21 -21.51 15.46 -0.81
N LEU A 22 -21.22 15.31 0.49
CA LEU A 22 -20.99 14.01 1.13
C LEU A 22 -22.26 13.45 1.80
N GLU A 23 -23.34 14.24 1.93
CA GLU A 23 -24.55 13.73 2.57
C GLU A 23 -25.15 12.57 1.78
N GLY A 24 -25.43 11.51 2.54
CA GLY A 24 -26.10 10.34 1.98
C GLY A 24 -25.21 9.36 1.24
N ILE A 25 -23.88 9.54 1.23
CA ILE A 25 -22.98 8.50 0.72
C ILE A 25 -23.01 7.27 1.63
N ASP A 26 -22.86 6.08 1.05
CA ASP A 26 -22.91 4.82 1.78
C ASP A 26 -21.54 4.42 2.35
N ALA A 27 -20.45 4.81 1.70
CA ALA A 27 -19.08 4.43 2.08
C ALA A 27 -18.05 5.48 1.63
N ILE A 28 -16.91 5.50 2.31
CA ILE A 28 -15.72 6.27 1.90
C ILE A 28 -14.55 5.32 1.72
N VAL A 29 -13.83 5.46 0.59
CA VAL A 29 -12.53 4.83 0.36
C VAL A 29 -11.47 5.91 0.19
N HIS A 30 -10.58 6.03 1.18
CA HIS A 30 -9.52 7.04 1.20
C HIS A 30 -8.16 6.43 0.90
N LEU A 31 -7.66 6.66 -0.32
CA LEU A 31 -6.37 6.14 -0.80
C LEU A 31 -5.34 7.25 -1.06
N ALA A 32 -5.66 8.50 -0.76
CA ALA A 32 -4.82 9.63 -1.10
C ALA A 32 -3.64 9.80 -0.12
N GLY A 33 -2.50 10.23 -0.65
CA GLY A 33 -1.30 10.55 0.11
C GLY A 33 -0.12 10.85 -0.82
N ALA A 34 0.81 11.69 -0.36
CA ALA A 34 2.01 12.01 -1.11
C ALA A 34 2.88 10.75 -1.31
N GLY A 35 3.37 10.50 -2.52
CA GLY A 35 4.16 9.31 -2.84
C GLY A 35 5.41 9.19 -1.97
N ILE A 36 5.56 8.09 -1.24
CA ILE A 36 6.63 7.90 -0.26
C ILE A 36 8.00 7.68 -0.92
N GLY A 37 8.03 7.02 -2.07
CA GLY A 37 9.25 6.67 -2.80
C GLY A 37 9.60 7.60 -3.97
N ASP A 38 8.93 8.76 -4.13
CA ASP A 38 9.10 9.61 -5.31
C ASP A 38 10.37 10.47 -5.26
N ARG A 39 10.79 10.85 -4.08
CA ARG A 39 11.92 11.76 -3.86
C ARG A 39 12.71 11.35 -2.64
N ARG A 40 13.98 11.76 -2.59
CA ARG A 40 14.86 11.60 -1.43
C ARG A 40 14.19 12.14 -0.15
N TRP A 41 14.33 11.42 0.95
CA TRP A 41 13.81 11.81 2.25
C TRP A 41 14.68 12.89 2.90
N THR A 42 14.28 14.13 2.72
CA THR A 42 14.71 15.27 3.53
C THR A 42 13.71 15.46 4.67
N THR A 43 14.06 16.23 5.70
CA THR A 43 13.13 16.58 6.80
C THR A 43 11.83 17.20 6.26
N ALA A 44 11.94 18.10 5.28
CA ALA A 44 10.78 18.71 4.63
C ALA A 44 9.93 17.67 3.88
N ARG A 45 10.58 16.73 3.15
CA ARG A 45 9.84 15.67 2.42
C ARG A 45 9.15 14.70 3.36
N LYS A 46 9.82 14.28 4.43
CA LYS A 46 9.22 13.43 5.47
C LYS A 46 7.97 14.07 6.06
N ARG A 47 8.05 15.37 6.36
CA ARG A 47 6.89 16.13 6.87
C ARG A 47 5.74 16.12 5.84
N VAL A 48 5.98 16.37 4.57
CA VAL A 48 4.95 16.30 3.52
C VAL A 48 4.32 14.91 3.44
N VAL A 49 5.12 13.83 3.50
CA VAL A 49 4.62 12.45 3.47
C VAL A 49 3.73 12.16 4.68
N LEU A 50 4.13 12.58 5.86
CA LEU A 50 3.37 12.39 7.10
C LEU A 50 2.07 13.22 7.10
N GLU A 51 2.18 14.53 6.87
CA GLU A 51 1.05 15.45 6.98
C GLU A 51 -0.03 15.21 5.92
N SER A 52 0.35 14.90 4.68
CA SER A 52 -0.62 14.58 3.63
C SER A 52 -1.54 13.41 4.01
N ARG A 53 -1.04 12.46 4.80
CA ARG A 53 -1.80 11.31 5.30
C ARG A 53 -2.61 11.66 6.53
N ARG A 54 -1.93 12.21 7.54
CA ARG A 54 -2.53 12.56 8.82
C ARG A 54 -3.67 13.57 8.66
N GLN A 55 -3.41 14.69 7.99
CA GLN A 55 -4.40 15.75 7.80
C GLN A 55 -5.51 15.31 6.84
N GLY A 56 -5.15 14.69 5.70
CA GLY A 56 -6.13 14.20 4.73
C GLY A 56 -7.09 13.19 5.32
N THR A 57 -6.57 12.19 6.05
CA THR A 57 -7.42 11.19 6.70
C THR A 57 -8.28 11.80 7.80
N ARG A 58 -7.68 12.67 8.66
CA ARG A 58 -8.41 13.29 9.75
C ARG A 58 -9.54 14.20 9.26
N SER A 59 -9.30 14.98 8.20
CA SER A 59 -10.34 15.86 7.64
C SER A 59 -11.52 15.08 7.09
N LEU A 60 -11.27 14.02 6.32
CA LEU A 60 -12.33 13.14 5.80
C LEU A 60 -13.04 12.38 6.91
N ALA A 61 -12.32 11.82 7.89
CA ALA A 61 -12.92 11.11 9.03
C ALA A 61 -13.78 12.03 9.88
N SER A 62 -13.35 13.28 10.12
CA SER A 62 -14.12 14.28 10.85
C SER A 62 -15.35 14.74 10.06
N ALA A 63 -15.22 14.95 8.76
CA ALA A 63 -16.34 15.28 7.89
C ALA A 63 -17.37 14.15 7.90
N ALA A 64 -16.96 12.90 7.68
CA ALA A 64 -17.85 11.73 7.71
C ALA A 64 -18.57 11.60 9.05
N GLY A 65 -17.88 11.80 10.17
CA GLY A 65 -18.46 11.72 11.51
C GLY A 65 -19.48 12.82 11.82
N SER A 66 -19.43 13.95 11.09
CA SER A 66 -20.31 15.10 11.27
C SER A 66 -21.54 15.13 10.36
N LEU A 67 -21.69 14.14 9.45
CA LEU A 67 -22.86 14.02 8.58
C LEU A 67 -24.11 13.60 9.34
N ASP A 68 -25.27 14.06 8.93
CA ASP A 68 -26.54 13.64 9.48
C ASP A 68 -26.79 12.16 9.16
N ARG A 69 -26.55 11.75 7.90
CA ARG A 69 -26.56 10.37 7.45
C ARG A 69 -25.11 9.90 7.22
N LYS A 70 -24.52 9.31 8.24
CA LYS A 70 -23.15 8.83 8.22
C LYS A 70 -22.99 7.64 7.28
N PRO A 71 -21.83 7.50 6.60
CA PRO A 71 -21.50 6.30 5.84
C PRO A 71 -21.40 5.08 6.76
N ALA A 72 -21.76 3.91 6.25
CA ALA A 72 -21.66 2.65 6.99
C ALA A 72 -20.20 2.23 7.24
N VAL A 73 -19.31 2.61 6.33
CA VAL A 73 -17.90 2.21 6.38
C VAL A 73 -16.96 3.31 5.88
N PHE A 74 -15.80 3.40 6.54
CA PHE A 74 -14.66 4.21 6.15
C PHE A 74 -13.44 3.31 5.95
N VAL A 75 -13.08 3.05 4.70
CA VAL A 75 -11.85 2.31 4.35
C VAL A 75 -10.74 3.32 4.15
N THR A 76 -9.67 3.21 4.94
CA THR A 76 -8.51 4.11 4.84
C THR A 76 -7.23 3.34 4.60
N SER A 77 -6.36 3.89 3.74
CA SER A 77 -5.05 3.30 3.49
C SER A 77 -4.13 3.35 4.71
N SER A 78 -3.27 2.36 4.77
CA SER A 78 -2.02 2.26 5.51
C SER A 78 -1.03 1.48 4.64
N ALA A 79 -0.01 0.87 5.20
CA ALA A 79 0.92 0.02 4.46
C ALA A 79 1.56 -1.02 5.40
N VAL A 80 2.07 -2.13 4.84
CA VAL A 80 2.88 -3.11 5.59
C VAL A 80 4.15 -2.50 6.20
N GLY A 81 4.56 -1.31 5.75
CA GLY A 81 5.58 -0.50 6.40
C GLY A 81 5.30 -0.18 7.87
N TYR A 82 4.05 -0.35 8.35
CA TYR A 82 3.66 -0.31 9.76
C TYR A 82 4.55 -1.19 10.64
N TYR A 83 4.93 -2.35 10.15
CA TYR A 83 5.69 -3.35 10.92
C TYR A 83 7.20 -3.05 10.99
N GLY A 84 7.74 -2.20 10.09
CA GLY A 84 9.19 -2.03 9.95
C GLY A 84 9.88 -3.28 9.41
N ASP A 85 11.21 -3.36 9.50
CA ASP A 85 11.97 -4.56 9.14
C ASP A 85 12.02 -5.52 10.34
N ARG A 86 11.41 -6.70 10.20
CA ARG A 86 11.33 -7.75 11.23
C ARG A 86 11.99 -9.06 10.75
N GLY A 87 12.80 -8.99 9.69
CA GLY A 87 13.49 -10.16 9.16
C GLY A 87 12.54 -11.25 8.66
N ASP A 88 12.62 -12.43 9.27
CA ASP A 88 11.86 -13.63 8.87
C ASP A 88 10.53 -13.81 9.66
N GLU A 89 10.24 -12.92 10.60
CA GLU A 89 9.04 -12.99 11.45
C GLU A 89 7.77 -12.86 10.60
N GLU A 90 6.81 -13.77 10.83
CA GLU A 90 5.46 -13.66 10.25
C GLU A 90 4.67 -12.59 10.98
N LEU A 91 4.07 -11.68 10.22
CA LEU A 91 3.44 -10.48 10.74
C LEU A 91 1.95 -10.50 10.38
N ALA A 92 1.12 -10.84 11.36
CA ALA A 92 -0.32 -10.69 11.29
C ALA A 92 -0.73 -9.28 11.78
N GLU A 93 -2.02 -8.97 11.70
CA GLU A 93 -2.54 -7.63 12.00
C GLU A 93 -2.40 -7.22 13.46
N ASP A 94 -2.27 -8.15 14.36
CA ASP A 94 -2.04 -7.95 15.81
C ASP A 94 -0.57 -7.69 16.16
N ALA A 95 0.36 -7.90 15.22
CA ALA A 95 1.77 -7.56 15.42
C ALA A 95 1.95 -6.04 15.60
N GLY A 96 2.78 -5.66 16.58
CA GLY A 96 3.05 -4.28 16.91
C GLY A 96 3.83 -3.53 15.82
N PRO A 97 3.83 -2.18 15.86
CA PRO A 97 4.55 -1.36 14.90
C PRO A 97 6.06 -1.49 15.02
N GLY A 98 6.75 -1.22 13.91
CA GLY A 98 8.19 -0.99 13.89
C GLY A 98 8.57 0.39 14.45
N ASN A 99 9.86 0.71 14.33
CA ASN A 99 10.43 1.93 14.90
C ASN A 99 11.06 2.88 13.86
N ASP A 100 10.91 2.58 12.56
CA ASP A 100 11.42 3.40 11.48
C ASP A 100 10.43 4.50 11.04
N PHE A 101 10.84 5.32 10.09
CA PHE A 101 10.00 6.41 9.58
C PHE A 101 8.70 5.89 8.93
N THR A 102 8.73 4.76 8.24
CA THR A 102 7.52 4.21 7.59
C THR A 102 6.53 3.70 8.60
N ALA A 103 7.01 3.07 9.66
CA ALA A 103 6.17 2.63 10.78
C ALA A 103 5.51 3.83 11.49
N GLN A 104 6.29 4.89 11.78
CA GLN A 104 5.75 6.12 12.36
C GLN A 104 4.66 6.74 11.47
N VAL A 105 4.89 6.83 10.16
CA VAL A 105 3.88 7.36 9.21
C VAL A 105 2.60 6.52 9.26
N CYS A 106 2.70 5.19 9.27
CA CYS A 106 1.54 4.32 9.31
C CYS A 106 0.76 4.44 10.62
N VAL A 107 1.45 4.50 11.77
CA VAL A 107 0.82 4.69 13.10
C VAL A 107 0.01 5.99 13.14
N GLU A 108 0.60 7.11 12.71
CA GLU A 108 -0.08 8.41 12.66
C GLU A 108 -1.24 8.42 11.66
N TRP A 109 -1.07 7.72 10.54
CA TRP A 109 -2.10 7.59 9.51
C TRP A 109 -3.33 6.83 10.04
N GLU A 110 -3.11 5.67 10.66
CA GLU A 110 -4.17 4.84 11.24
C GLU A 110 -4.89 5.56 12.39
N ALA A 111 -4.15 6.29 13.23
CA ALA A 111 -4.71 7.11 14.31
C ALA A 111 -5.57 8.28 13.79
N ALA A 112 -5.27 8.81 12.61
CA ALA A 112 -6.02 9.93 12.02
C ALA A 112 -7.47 9.57 11.66
N ALA A 113 -7.82 8.29 11.54
CA ALA A 113 -9.20 7.82 11.32
C ALA A 113 -10.05 7.76 12.60
N GLN A 114 -9.48 8.14 13.77
CA GLN A 114 -10.19 8.07 15.06
C GLN A 114 -11.54 8.84 15.07
N PRO A 115 -11.69 10.03 14.47
CA PRO A 115 -12.98 10.73 14.45
C PRO A 115 -14.13 9.91 13.81
N ALA A 116 -13.83 9.09 12.80
CA ALA A 116 -14.83 8.20 12.20
C ALA A 116 -15.23 7.08 13.17
N ARG A 117 -14.26 6.49 13.89
CA ARG A 117 -14.52 5.47 14.92
C ARG A 117 -15.37 6.03 16.05
N ASP A 118 -15.04 7.22 16.57
CA ASP A 118 -15.78 7.89 17.64
C ASP A 118 -17.23 8.21 17.23
N ALA A 119 -17.46 8.43 15.94
CA ALA A 119 -18.78 8.64 15.37
C ALA A 119 -19.59 7.36 15.13
N GLY A 120 -19.03 6.18 15.45
CA GLY A 120 -19.68 4.87 15.26
C GLY A 120 -19.61 4.33 13.84
N ILE A 121 -18.78 4.90 12.95
CA ILE A 121 -18.57 4.42 11.60
C ILE A 121 -17.61 3.22 11.65
N ARG A 122 -17.92 2.13 10.95
CA ARG A 122 -16.99 0.99 10.81
C ARG A 122 -15.75 1.44 10.03
N VAL A 123 -14.57 1.33 10.64
CA VAL A 123 -13.31 1.72 10.01
C VAL A 123 -12.49 0.48 9.68
N VAL A 124 -12.08 0.37 8.42
CA VAL A 124 -11.13 -0.64 7.95
C VAL A 124 -9.86 0.07 7.51
N THR A 125 -8.75 -0.29 8.14
CA THR A 125 -7.42 0.26 7.82
C THR A 125 -6.64 -0.75 7.00
N ILE A 126 -6.46 -0.48 5.72
CA ILE A 126 -5.81 -1.43 4.80
C ILE A 126 -4.29 -1.23 4.80
N ARG A 127 -3.57 -2.19 5.38
CA ARG A 127 -2.10 -2.24 5.36
C ARG A 127 -1.65 -2.90 4.06
N THR A 128 -1.62 -2.11 2.99
CA THR A 128 -1.30 -2.59 1.64
C THR A 128 0.16 -2.97 1.51
N GLY A 129 0.42 -4.13 0.92
CA GLY A 129 1.73 -4.58 0.48
C GLY A 129 2.18 -3.93 -0.83
N ILE A 130 3.11 -4.57 -1.54
CA ILE A 130 3.54 -4.09 -2.86
C ILE A 130 2.53 -4.54 -3.91
N VAL A 131 1.77 -3.59 -4.45
CA VAL A 131 0.79 -3.86 -5.51
C VAL A 131 1.49 -4.12 -6.84
N LEU A 132 1.23 -5.29 -7.42
CA LEU A 132 1.78 -5.72 -8.70
C LEU A 132 0.88 -5.26 -9.86
N GLY A 133 1.18 -4.10 -10.41
CA GLY A 133 0.52 -3.52 -11.60
C GLY A 133 1.53 -2.85 -12.51
N SER A 134 1.49 -3.11 -13.82
CA SER A 134 2.47 -2.57 -14.80
C SER A 134 2.30 -1.08 -15.06
N GLY A 135 1.13 -0.51 -14.80
CA GLY A 135 0.83 0.91 -15.00
C GLY A 135 1.40 1.84 -13.92
N GLY A 136 1.86 1.31 -12.76
CA GLY A 136 2.30 2.11 -11.62
C GLY A 136 3.22 1.40 -10.65
N GLY A 137 3.48 2.05 -9.52
CA GLY A 137 4.20 1.48 -8.39
C GLY A 137 5.60 0.94 -8.71
N MET A 138 5.95 -0.15 -8.04
CA MET A 138 7.26 -0.79 -8.15
C MET A 138 7.51 -1.34 -9.56
N LEU A 139 6.55 -2.06 -10.17
CA LEU A 139 6.76 -2.69 -11.48
C LEU A 139 7.07 -1.66 -12.57
N ARG A 140 6.40 -0.51 -12.58
CA ARG A 140 6.71 0.56 -13.56
C ARG A 140 8.17 0.99 -13.50
N ARG A 141 8.79 0.99 -12.32
CA ARG A 141 10.19 1.40 -12.12
C ARG A 141 11.19 0.30 -12.47
N VAL A 142 10.86 -0.96 -12.14
CA VAL A 142 11.82 -2.06 -12.34
C VAL A 142 11.73 -2.69 -13.73
N LEU A 143 10.59 -2.66 -14.41
CA LEU A 143 10.42 -3.27 -15.74
C LEU A 143 11.41 -2.77 -16.80
N PRO A 144 11.71 -1.45 -16.93
CA PRO A 144 12.67 -1.01 -17.93
C PRO A 144 14.05 -1.64 -17.80
N PRO A 145 14.75 -1.59 -16.65
CA PRO A 145 16.04 -2.27 -16.51
C PRO A 145 15.92 -3.79 -16.67
N PHE A 146 14.85 -4.45 -16.17
CA PHE A 146 14.68 -5.88 -16.38
C PHE A 146 14.53 -6.27 -17.85
N ARG A 147 13.80 -5.51 -18.65
CA ARG A 147 13.65 -5.75 -20.10
C ARG A 147 14.98 -5.63 -20.85
N LEU A 148 15.89 -4.77 -20.35
CA LEU A 148 17.24 -4.62 -20.89
C LEU A 148 18.23 -5.69 -20.37
N GLY A 149 17.78 -6.64 -19.52
CA GLY A 149 18.66 -7.63 -18.91
C GLY A 149 19.57 -7.10 -17.80
N LEU A 150 19.29 -5.89 -17.31
CA LEU A 150 20.03 -5.22 -16.22
C LEU A 150 19.32 -5.36 -14.86
N GLY A 151 18.21 -6.10 -14.81
CA GLY A 151 17.48 -6.38 -13.57
C GLY A 151 18.20 -7.37 -12.68
N GLY A 152 18.22 -7.11 -11.37
CA GLY A 152 18.87 -8.00 -10.42
C GLY A 152 18.29 -7.86 -9.00
N ARG A 153 18.65 -8.80 -8.13
CA ARG A 153 18.27 -8.73 -6.71
C ARG A 153 18.85 -7.49 -6.04
N LEU A 154 18.14 -6.96 -5.07
CA LEU A 154 18.58 -5.83 -4.26
C LEU A 154 19.35 -6.34 -3.05
N GLY A 155 20.60 -5.93 -2.90
CA GLY A 155 21.47 -6.36 -1.82
C GLY A 155 21.61 -7.88 -1.74
N SER A 156 21.35 -8.47 -0.57
CA SER A 156 21.35 -9.93 -0.38
C SER A 156 20.19 -10.64 -1.06
N GLY A 157 19.09 -9.92 -1.33
CA GLY A 157 17.84 -10.49 -1.84
C GLY A 157 17.07 -11.32 -0.81
N ARG A 158 17.48 -11.31 0.49
CA ARG A 158 16.87 -12.10 1.56
C ARG A 158 15.64 -11.44 2.16
N GLN A 159 15.51 -10.11 2.02
CA GLN A 159 14.36 -9.38 2.53
C GLN A 159 13.06 -9.88 1.89
N TYR A 160 12.02 -9.95 2.71
CA TYR A 160 10.70 -10.32 2.25
C TYR A 160 10.01 -9.18 1.50
N VAL A 161 9.20 -9.57 0.54
CA VAL A 161 8.30 -8.71 -0.24
C VAL A 161 6.89 -9.24 -0.02
N SER A 162 6.10 -8.55 0.80
CA SER A 162 4.67 -8.77 0.88
C SER A 162 4.02 -8.07 -0.28
N TRP A 163 3.49 -8.84 -1.20
CA TRP A 163 2.94 -8.36 -2.47
C TRP A 163 1.45 -8.72 -2.59
N ILE A 164 0.74 -8.02 -3.45
CA ILE A 164 -0.63 -8.35 -3.85
C ILE A 164 -0.81 -8.01 -5.34
N SER A 165 -1.65 -8.75 -6.08
CA SER A 165 -2.00 -8.37 -7.45
C SER A 165 -2.93 -7.15 -7.43
N LEU A 166 -2.86 -6.31 -8.47
CA LEU A 166 -3.79 -5.18 -8.61
C LEU A 166 -5.25 -5.64 -8.64
N THR A 167 -5.52 -6.82 -9.21
CA THR A 167 -6.86 -7.42 -9.23
C THR A 167 -7.34 -7.72 -7.82
N ASP A 168 -6.51 -8.38 -7.01
CA ASP A 168 -6.86 -8.74 -5.64
C ASP A 168 -6.88 -7.52 -4.71
N GLU A 169 -6.02 -6.53 -4.92
CA GLU A 169 -6.08 -5.26 -4.17
C GLU A 169 -7.45 -4.58 -4.34
N VAL A 170 -7.92 -4.44 -5.59
CA VAL A 170 -9.22 -3.85 -5.88
C VAL A 170 -10.36 -4.71 -5.32
N ALA A 171 -10.26 -6.03 -5.45
CA ALA A 171 -11.25 -6.96 -4.92
C ALA A 171 -11.31 -6.91 -3.39
N ALA A 172 -10.15 -6.85 -2.71
CA ALA A 172 -10.08 -6.76 -1.24
C ALA A 172 -10.62 -5.43 -0.71
N ILE A 173 -10.37 -4.31 -1.41
CA ILE A 173 -10.98 -3.00 -1.07
C ILE A 173 -12.50 -3.07 -1.20
N ARG A 174 -13.03 -3.65 -2.28
CA ARG A 174 -14.47 -3.85 -2.44
C ARG A 174 -15.03 -4.77 -1.35
N TYR A 175 -14.34 -5.88 -1.07
CA TYR A 175 -14.71 -6.80 0.00
C TYR A 175 -14.78 -6.09 1.36
N ALA A 176 -13.85 -5.17 1.64
CA ALA A 176 -13.85 -4.38 2.86
C ALA A 176 -15.06 -3.43 2.97
N LEU A 177 -15.66 -3.02 1.85
CA LEU A 177 -16.91 -2.25 1.87
C LEU A 177 -18.11 -3.12 2.29
N ASP A 178 -18.19 -4.33 1.75
CA ASP A 178 -19.38 -5.19 1.83
C ASP A 178 -19.35 -6.16 3.02
N GLU A 179 -18.16 -6.55 3.54
CA GLU A 179 -18.02 -7.53 4.62
C GLU A 179 -18.01 -6.85 6.01
N PRO A 180 -19.09 -6.96 6.81
CA PRO A 180 -19.20 -6.28 8.09
C PRO A 180 -18.25 -6.83 9.16
N ARG A 181 -17.79 -8.08 9.04
CA ARG A 181 -16.82 -8.70 9.97
C ARG A 181 -15.42 -8.11 9.82
N LEU A 182 -15.10 -7.53 8.63
CA LEU A 182 -13.81 -6.89 8.42
C LEU A 182 -13.82 -5.49 9.04
N THR A 183 -13.09 -5.37 10.15
CA THR A 183 -12.95 -4.10 10.90
C THR A 183 -11.54 -3.98 11.48
N GLY A 184 -11.09 -2.76 11.75
CA GLY A 184 -9.74 -2.51 12.23
C GLY A 184 -8.69 -2.65 11.13
N ALA A 185 -7.51 -3.17 11.46
CA ALA A 185 -6.43 -3.38 10.50
C ALA A 185 -6.68 -4.63 9.65
N ALA A 186 -6.31 -4.56 8.37
CA ALA A 186 -6.29 -5.68 7.44
C ALA A 186 -5.06 -5.59 6.53
N ASN A 187 -4.25 -6.63 6.51
CA ASN A 187 -3.13 -6.73 5.58
C ASN A 187 -3.64 -7.08 4.17
N LEU A 188 -3.51 -6.15 3.24
CA LEU A 188 -3.79 -6.43 1.84
C LEU A 188 -2.51 -6.94 1.19
N THR A 189 -2.25 -8.23 1.40
CA THR A 189 -1.11 -8.98 0.86
C THR A 189 -1.58 -10.33 0.36
N ALA A 190 -0.90 -10.88 -0.64
CA ALA A 190 -1.13 -12.27 -1.03
C ALA A 190 -0.68 -13.23 0.10
N PRO A 191 -1.23 -14.46 0.16
CA PRO A 191 -0.95 -15.40 1.26
C PRO A 191 0.49 -15.91 1.29
N ALA A 192 1.25 -15.72 0.21
CA ALA A 192 2.62 -16.20 0.06
C ALA A 192 3.60 -15.04 -0.18
N PRO A 193 4.03 -14.30 0.87
CA PRO A 193 5.11 -13.33 0.73
C PRO A 193 6.41 -14.04 0.32
N VAL A 194 7.17 -13.41 -0.59
CA VAL A 194 8.38 -14.02 -1.17
C VAL A 194 9.63 -13.22 -0.82
N ARG A 195 10.80 -13.83 -0.96
CA ARG A 195 12.05 -13.09 -0.88
C ARG A 195 12.29 -12.26 -2.15
N ASN A 196 12.99 -11.14 -2.03
CA ASN A 196 13.34 -10.29 -3.18
C ASN A 196 14.10 -11.08 -4.27
N ALA A 197 14.96 -12.02 -3.89
CA ALA A 197 15.65 -12.88 -4.84
C ALA A 197 14.67 -13.73 -5.66
N GLU A 198 13.61 -14.26 -5.05
CA GLU A 198 12.59 -15.06 -5.72
C GLU A 198 11.72 -14.20 -6.67
N LEU A 199 11.27 -13.02 -6.20
CA LEU A 199 10.57 -12.07 -7.05
C LEU A 199 11.42 -11.69 -8.28
N THR A 200 12.72 -11.40 -8.07
CA THR A 200 13.66 -11.07 -9.13
C THR A 200 13.80 -12.21 -10.13
N ALA A 201 14.02 -13.44 -9.66
CA ALA A 201 14.18 -14.62 -10.52
C ALA A 201 12.89 -14.91 -11.30
N THR A 202 11.72 -14.78 -10.67
CA THR A 202 10.42 -15.02 -11.31
C THR A 202 10.15 -13.98 -12.40
N LEU A 203 10.40 -12.70 -12.11
CA LEU A 203 10.24 -11.64 -13.11
C LEU A 203 11.22 -11.82 -14.28
N GLY A 204 12.47 -12.18 -14.01
CA GLY A 204 13.45 -12.47 -15.06
C GLY A 204 13.03 -13.63 -15.97
N ARG A 205 12.52 -14.72 -15.39
CA ARG A 205 11.99 -15.87 -16.16
C ARG A 205 10.83 -15.46 -17.07
N LEU A 206 9.86 -14.69 -16.54
CA LEU A 206 8.71 -14.23 -17.31
C LEU A 206 9.07 -13.27 -18.45
N LEU A 207 10.12 -12.48 -18.27
CA LEU A 207 10.61 -11.56 -19.28
C LEU A 207 11.66 -12.19 -20.21
N HIS A 208 12.07 -13.44 -19.98
CA HIS A 208 13.16 -14.11 -20.67
C HIS A 208 14.47 -13.30 -20.61
N ARG A 209 14.82 -12.79 -19.42
CA ARG A 209 16.01 -11.97 -19.17
C ARG A 209 16.83 -12.52 -18.00
N PRO A 210 18.17 -12.46 -18.09
CA PRO A 210 19.04 -12.85 -16.99
C PRO A 210 18.89 -11.90 -15.79
N THR A 211 19.06 -12.43 -14.57
CA THR A 211 18.99 -11.67 -13.31
C THR A 211 20.13 -12.06 -12.35
N ALA A 212 21.25 -12.58 -12.91
CA ALA A 212 22.36 -13.08 -12.13
C ALA A 212 23.15 -11.96 -11.40
N ILE A 213 23.20 -10.77 -11.99
CA ILE A 213 23.98 -9.65 -11.47
C ILE A 213 23.11 -8.88 -10.45
N PRO A 214 23.54 -8.73 -9.18
CA PRO A 214 22.83 -7.91 -8.22
C PRO A 214 22.78 -6.44 -8.65
N THR A 215 21.66 -5.77 -8.39
CA THR A 215 21.53 -4.33 -8.62
C THR A 215 22.42 -3.57 -7.63
N PRO A 216 23.35 -2.72 -8.12
CA PRO A 216 24.24 -1.97 -7.23
C PRO A 216 23.47 -0.95 -6.40
N LEU A 217 23.67 -0.96 -5.08
CA LEU A 217 22.95 -0.08 -4.15
C LEU A 217 23.55 1.33 -4.07
N LEU A 218 24.84 1.50 -4.37
CA LEU A 218 25.52 2.79 -4.27
C LEU A 218 24.88 3.87 -5.15
N PRO A 219 24.59 3.65 -6.44
CA PRO A 219 23.86 4.63 -7.25
C PRO A 219 22.47 4.93 -6.72
N LEU A 220 21.74 3.93 -6.23
CA LEU A 220 20.41 4.13 -5.64
C LEU A 220 20.49 5.00 -4.37
N ARG A 221 21.46 4.73 -3.49
CA ARG A 221 21.68 5.55 -2.28
C ARG A 221 22.13 6.97 -2.61
N ALA A 222 22.91 7.17 -3.66
CA ALA A 222 23.32 8.50 -4.11
C ALA A 222 22.10 9.33 -4.57
N VAL A 223 21.19 8.72 -5.32
CA VAL A 223 19.98 9.40 -5.86
C VAL A 223 18.90 9.57 -4.79
N TYR A 224 18.53 8.49 -4.10
CA TYR A 224 17.37 8.46 -3.21
C TYR A 224 17.71 8.68 -1.73
N GLY A 225 19.00 8.59 -1.37
CA GLY A 225 19.47 8.62 0.02
C GLY A 225 19.48 7.23 0.67
N SER A 226 20.40 7.02 1.60
CA SER A 226 20.58 5.72 2.26
C SER A 226 19.34 5.30 3.04
N GLU A 227 18.76 6.21 3.81
CA GLU A 227 17.59 5.90 4.65
C GLU A 227 16.40 5.37 3.82
N LEU A 228 16.04 6.04 2.71
CA LEU A 228 14.96 5.57 1.85
C LEU A 228 15.28 4.19 1.24
N VAL A 229 16.51 4.01 0.74
CA VAL A 229 16.93 2.74 0.11
C VAL A 229 16.94 1.62 1.15
N ASP A 230 17.49 1.87 2.33
CA ASP A 230 17.60 0.85 3.37
C ASP A 230 16.21 0.47 3.93
N THR A 231 15.30 1.43 4.07
CA THR A 231 13.95 1.18 4.58
C THR A 231 13.03 0.54 3.52
N LEU A 232 12.95 1.12 2.30
CA LEU A 232 11.95 0.68 1.30
C LEU A 232 12.44 -0.42 0.36
N LEU A 233 13.75 -0.59 0.19
CA LEU A 233 14.29 -1.54 -0.79
C LEU A 233 15.05 -2.71 -0.14
N ILE A 234 15.66 -2.49 1.02
CA ILE A 234 16.46 -3.50 1.73
C ILE A 234 15.72 -4.04 2.96
N GLY A 235 14.99 -3.21 3.68
CA GLY A 235 14.05 -3.66 4.69
C GLY A 235 12.90 -4.45 4.06
N GLY A 236 12.32 -5.37 4.80
CA GLY A 236 11.22 -6.20 4.33
C GLY A 236 10.29 -6.63 5.44
N GLN A 237 9.06 -6.92 5.05
CA GLN A 237 8.03 -7.45 5.94
C GLN A 237 7.53 -8.78 5.40
N ARG A 238 7.34 -9.77 6.26
CA ARG A 238 6.65 -11.03 5.96
C ARG A 238 5.21 -10.95 6.47
N ALA A 239 4.44 -9.98 5.93
CA ALA A 239 3.06 -9.76 6.33
C ALA A 239 2.11 -10.79 5.68
N LEU A 240 1.21 -11.34 6.49
CA LEU A 240 0.21 -12.34 6.10
C LEU A 240 -1.20 -11.71 6.18
N PRO A 241 -2.13 -12.11 5.30
CA PRO A 241 -3.47 -11.53 5.19
C PRO A 241 -4.46 -12.15 6.21
N GLY A 242 -4.10 -12.18 7.52
CA GLY A 242 -4.86 -12.90 8.53
C GLY A 242 -6.32 -12.46 8.63
N ALA A 243 -6.59 -11.16 8.56
CA ALA A 243 -7.96 -10.63 8.62
C ALA A 243 -8.77 -10.98 7.37
N LEU A 244 -8.17 -10.96 6.18
CA LEU A 244 -8.83 -11.35 4.93
C LEU A 244 -9.15 -12.86 4.94
N ASP A 245 -8.19 -13.69 5.35
CA ASP A 245 -8.37 -15.14 5.43
C ASP A 245 -9.48 -15.50 6.45
N ALA A 246 -9.47 -14.90 7.62
CA ALA A 246 -10.50 -15.09 8.65
C ALA A 246 -11.90 -14.64 8.20
N ALA A 247 -11.96 -13.60 7.36
CA ALA A 247 -13.20 -13.14 6.76
C ALA A 247 -13.69 -14.01 5.60
N GLY A 248 -12.82 -14.87 5.01
CA GLY A 248 -13.16 -15.75 3.89
C GLY A 248 -12.93 -15.12 2.52
N PHE A 249 -11.98 -14.17 2.41
CA PHE A 249 -11.63 -13.57 1.11
C PHE A 249 -10.90 -14.58 0.21
N GLU A 250 -11.31 -14.68 -1.04
CA GLU A 250 -10.71 -15.57 -2.03
C GLU A 250 -9.81 -14.79 -3.00
N PHE A 251 -8.51 -15.15 -3.02
CA PHE A 251 -7.54 -14.52 -3.91
C PHE A 251 -7.64 -15.09 -5.34
N THR A 252 -7.72 -14.21 -6.33
CA THR A 252 -7.63 -14.57 -7.76
C THR A 252 -6.21 -14.99 -8.13
N HIS A 253 -5.20 -14.33 -7.55
CA HIS A 253 -3.79 -14.59 -7.83
C HIS A 253 -3.02 -14.87 -6.53
N PRO A 254 -3.19 -16.05 -5.90
CA PRO A 254 -2.47 -16.39 -4.68
C PRO A 254 -0.97 -16.66 -4.92
N ASN A 255 -0.56 -16.89 -6.18
CA ASN A 255 0.81 -17.21 -6.57
C ASN A 255 1.49 -16.05 -7.30
N LEU A 256 2.73 -15.75 -6.93
CA LEU A 256 3.51 -14.65 -7.50
C LEU A 256 3.60 -14.69 -9.03
N ALA A 257 3.86 -15.89 -9.60
CA ALA A 257 4.03 -16.03 -11.05
C ALA A 257 2.75 -15.66 -11.82
N ASP A 258 1.58 -16.02 -11.30
CA ASP A 258 0.29 -15.71 -11.93
C ASP A 258 -0.03 -14.22 -11.81
N ALA A 259 0.21 -13.62 -10.66
CA ALA A 259 0.06 -12.19 -10.45
C ALA A 259 0.96 -11.37 -11.39
N LEU A 260 2.24 -11.76 -11.54
CA LEU A 260 3.15 -11.09 -12.45
C LEU A 260 2.75 -11.28 -13.92
N ARG A 261 2.29 -12.48 -14.34
CA ARG A 261 1.77 -12.69 -15.70
C ARG A 261 0.56 -11.79 -15.98
N ALA A 262 -0.39 -11.71 -15.04
CA ALA A 262 -1.55 -10.84 -15.18
C ALA A 262 -1.15 -9.35 -15.28
N ALA A 263 -0.20 -8.91 -14.44
CA ALA A 263 0.30 -7.55 -14.48
C ALA A 263 1.03 -7.19 -15.78
N LEU A 264 1.76 -8.15 -16.39
CA LEU A 264 2.49 -7.93 -17.63
C LEU A 264 1.58 -7.88 -18.86
N ARG A 265 0.48 -8.66 -18.88
CA ARG A 265 -0.50 -8.68 -19.99
C ARG A 265 -1.30 -7.39 -20.11
N ARG A 266 -1.70 -6.76 -19.01
CA ARG A 266 -2.52 -5.52 -19.01
C ARG A 266 -1.88 -4.28 -19.66
N ARG A 267 -0.71 -4.40 -20.24
CA ARG A 267 -0.02 -3.31 -20.96
C ARG A 267 -0.14 -3.42 -22.48
N GLU A 268 -0.77 -4.44 -22.98
CA GLU A 268 -0.94 -4.69 -24.41
C GLU A 268 -2.30 -4.22 -24.95
N ASP A 269 -3.18 -3.75 -24.03
CA ASP A 269 -4.49 -3.15 -24.31
C ASP A 269 -4.45 -1.62 -24.02
#